data_991ec7c3166b8665ddd69fa34a669eab
#
_entry.id   991ec7c3166b8665ddd69fa34a669eab
#
_cell.length_a   1.000
_cell.length_b   1.000
_cell.length_c   1.000
_cell.angle_alpha   90.00
_cell.angle_beta   90.00
_cell.angle_gamma   90.00
#
_symmetry.space_group_name_H-M   'P 1'
#
loop_
_entity.id
_entity.type
_entity.pdbx_description
1 polymer ?
#
loop_
_entity_poly.entity_id
_entity_poly.type
_entity_poly.pdbx_seq_one_letter_code
_entity_poly.pdbx_strand_id
1 'polypeptide(L)'
;MQIVQKTNGSSMKRVLLSSALLLVSTLTFAQSKVSGTVKDANGEPLIGVSVMEVGTNNGAVTDMNGNYTLNVKPGAKLKLSYIGFTSKTIKASGNSQIVLDEDNTALNEVVVVGYGTMRLNDDKWGVVDSATPFFLIVR
;
A
#
# COMPACT_ATOMS: atom_id res chain seq x y z
N MET A 1 11.72 -4.89 69.40
CA MET A 1 10.41 -5.18 68.79
C MET A 1 10.65 -5.49 67.33
N GLN A 2 10.76 -6.72 67.00
CA GLN A 2 11.05 -7.17 65.62
C GLN A 2 9.75 -7.57 64.95
N ILE A 3 9.32 -6.78 63.99
CA ILE A 3 8.20 -7.13 63.11
C ILE A 3 8.78 -8.03 62.03
N VAL A 4 8.72 -9.36 62.24
CA VAL A 4 9.05 -10.32 61.20
C VAL A 4 7.87 -10.32 60.24
N GLN A 5 8.00 -9.63 59.14
CA GLN A 5 7.13 -9.71 57.98
C GLN A 5 7.34 -11.10 57.37
N LYS A 6 6.49 -12.06 57.76
CA LYS A 6 6.41 -13.34 57.10
C LYS A 6 5.83 -13.11 55.68
N THR A 7 6.69 -12.86 54.75
CA THR A 7 6.30 -12.80 53.33
C THR A 7 5.87 -14.18 52.91
N ASN A 8 4.59 -14.41 52.82
CA ASN A 8 4.02 -15.65 52.29
C ASN A 8 4.41 -15.73 50.82
N GLY A 9 5.14 -16.78 50.44
CA GLY A 9 5.61 -17.01 49.08
C GLY A 9 4.50 -17.03 48.02
N SER A 10 3.25 -17.18 48.44
CA SER A 10 2.09 -17.05 47.55
C SER A 10 1.79 -15.59 47.18
N SER A 11 2.05 -14.63 48.05
CA SER A 11 1.87 -13.20 47.79
C SER A 11 2.93 -12.70 46.83
N MET A 12 4.17 -13.14 46.95
CA MET A 12 5.26 -12.77 46.02
C MET A 12 5.01 -13.32 44.63
N LYS A 13 4.51 -14.54 44.51
CA LYS A 13 4.13 -15.10 43.19
C LYS A 13 3.00 -14.31 42.52
N ARG A 14 2.03 -13.85 43.30
CA ARG A 14 0.92 -13.02 42.79
C ARG A 14 1.39 -11.61 42.37
N VAL A 15 2.31 -11.03 43.12
CA VAL A 15 2.91 -9.71 42.77
C VAL A 15 3.79 -9.83 41.52
N LEU A 16 4.56 -10.90 41.40
CA LEU A 16 5.37 -11.16 40.20
C LEU A 16 4.50 -11.41 38.96
N LEU A 17 3.40 -12.15 39.10
CA LEU A 17 2.46 -12.40 38.01
C LEU A 17 1.73 -11.10 37.61
N SER A 18 1.33 -10.27 38.56
CA SER A 18 0.69 -9.00 38.23
C SER A 18 1.66 -7.99 37.59
N SER A 19 2.92 -7.97 38.02
CA SER A 19 3.98 -7.17 37.44
C SER A 19 4.30 -7.62 36.00
N ALA A 20 4.36 -8.92 35.76
CA ALA A 20 4.57 -9.48 34.42
C ALA A 20 3.42 -9.14 33.47
N LEU A 21 2.18 -9.17 33.95
CA LEU A 21 1.00 -8.83 33.17
C LEU A 21 0.97 -7.33 32.80
N LEU A 22 1.40 -6.46 33.70
CA LEU A 22 1.54 -5.02 33.46
C LEU A 22 2.64 -4.71 32.45
N LEU A 23 3.75 -5.46 32.45
CA LEU A 23 4.83 -5.28 31.48
C LEU A 23 4.40 -5.67 30.05
N VAL A 24 3.58 -6.69 29.90
CA VAL A 24 3.08 -7.13 28.58
C VAL A 24 2.13 -6.11 27.95
N SER A 25 1.39 -5.37 28.76
CA SER A 25 0.44 -4.38 28.26
C SER A 25 1.09 -3.14 27.64
N THR A 26 2.37 -2.87 27.88
CA THR A 26 3.09 -1.72 27.33
C THR A 26 3.69 -1.97 25.94
N LEU A 27 3.60 -3.20 25.43
CA LEU A 27 4.04 -3.53 24.07
C LEU A 27 3.00 -3.16 22.99
N THR A 28 1.91 -2.52 23.39
CA THR A 28 0.85 -2.13 22.48
C THR A 28 1.28 -0.95 21.59
N PHE A 29 1.60 -1.30 20.34
CA PHE A 29 1.39 -0.47 19.15
C PHE A 29 2.04 0.92 19.14
N ALA A 30 3.34 0.97 19.03
CA ALA A 30 4.02 2.14 18.51
C ALA A 30 3.67 2.30 17.02
N GLN A 31 2.48 2.77 16.69
CA GLN A 31 2.19 3.25 15.34
C GLN A 31 2.90 4.58 15.16
N SER A 32 3.66 4.68 14.09
CA SER A 32 4.35 5.90 13.71
C SER A 32 3.49 6.65 12.69
N LYS A 33 3.16 7.89 12.99
CA LYS A 33 2.51 8.77 12.03
C LYS A 33 3.55 9.24 11.02
N VAL A 34 3.35 8.91 9.77
CA VAL A 34 4.18 9.35 8.66
C VAL A 34 3.37 10.29 7.78
N SER A 35 4.04 11.27 7.22
CA SER A 35 3.47 12.21 6.27
C SER A 35 4.44 12.44 5.12
N GLY A 36 3.94 12.96 4.03
CA GLY A 36 4.79 13.30 2.90
C GLY A 36 4.00 14.03 1.82
N THR A 37 4.73 14.52 0.84
CA THR A 37 4.17 15.17 -0.35
C THR A 37 4.62 14.42 -1.58
N VAL A 38 3.67 14.13 -2.47
CA VAL A 38 3.92 13.46 -3.74
C VAL A 38 3.81 14.46 -4.87
N LYS A 39 4.83 14.49 -5.72
CA LYS A 39 4.93 15.39 -6.87
C LYS A 39 5.30 14.60 -8.12
N ASP A 40 5.08 15.20 -9.27
CA ASP A 40 5.62 14.72 -10.54
C ASP A 40 7.06 15.19 -10.77
N ALA A 41 7.64 14.82 -11.91
CA ALA A 41 8.97 15.25 -12.33
C ALA A 41 9.09 16.77 -12.55
N ASN A 42 7.98 17.47 -12.80
CA ASN A 42 7.92 18.91 -12.99
C ASN A 42 7.80 19.68 -11.67
N GLY A 43 7.57 18.94 -10.57
CA GLY A 43 7.37 19.51 -9.24
C GLY A 43 5.92 19.86 -8.93
N GLU A 44 4.97 19.45 -9.76
CA GLU A 44 3.54 19.65 -9.53
C GLU A 44 3.01 18.60 -8.53
N PRO A 45 2.14 19.01 -7.59
CA PRO A 45 1.57 18.09 -6.63
C PRO A 45 0.60 17.11 -7.30
N LEU A 46 0.76 15.83 -7.02
CA LEU A 46 -0.11 14.77 -7.53
C LEU A 46 -1.26 14.50 -6.55
N ILE A 47 -2.47 14.76 -7.03
CA ILE A 47 -3.72 14.59 -6.30
C ILE A 47 -4.26 13.18 -6.56
N GLY A 48 -4.71 12.48 -5.50
CA GLY A 48 -5.35 11.18 -5.67
C GLY A 48 -4.38 10.00 -5.79
N VAL A 49 -3.10 10.19 -5.45
CA VAL A 49 -2.11 9.11 -5.40
C VAL A 49 -2.47 8.15 -4.26
N SER A 50 -2.55 6.88 -4.55
CA SER A 50 -2.75 5.83 -3.56
C SER A 50 -1.44 5.53 -2.84
N VAL A 51 -1.42 5.65 -1.53
CA VAL A 51 -0.29 5.35 -0.66
C VAL A 51 -0.69 4.21 0.26
N MET A 52 -0.15 3.02 0.07
CA MET A 52 -0.51 1.80 0.78
C MET A 52 0.67 1.25 1.58
N GLU A 53 0.42 0.84 2.81
CA GLU A 53 1.40 0.07 3.59
C GLU A 53 1.51 -1.34 3.02
N VAL A 54 2.71 -1.72 2.59
CA VAL A 54 2.95 -3.02 1.95
C VAL A 54 2.62 -4.16 2.90
N GLY A 55 1.82 -5.10 2.42
CA GLY A 55 1.39 -6.28 3.18
C GLY A 55 0.19 -6.04 4.11
N THR A 56 -0.46 -4.87 4.01
CA THR A 56 -1.66 -4.54 4.79
C THR A 56 -2.71 -3.88 3.90
N ASN A 57 -3.91 -3.68 4.45
CA ASN A 57 -4.97 -2.87 3.80
C ASN A 57 -4.97 -1.42 4.31
N ASN A 58 -3.91 -1.01 5.02
CA ASN A 58 -3.78 0.33 5.55
C ASN A 58 -3.25 1.27 4.47
N GLY A 59 -3.96 2.34 4.18
CA GLY A 59 -3.58 3.27 3.13
C GLY A 59 -4.22 4.64 3.28
N ALA A 60 -3.72 5.58 2.49
CA ALA A 60 -4.23 6.94 2.36
C ALA A 60 -4.16 7.38 0.90
N VAL A 61 -4.82 8.49 0.61
CA VAL A 61 -4.82 9.12 -0.71
C VAL A 61 -4.31 10.55 -0.55
N THR A 62 -3.52 11.05 -1.52
CA THR A 62 -3.02 12.42 -1.47
C THR A 62 -4.12 13.45 -1.69
N ASP A 63 -4.02 14.56 -0.97
CA ASP A 63 -4.92 15.71 -1.06
C ASP A 63 -4.59 16.63 -2.26
N MET A 64 -5.27 17.78 -2.34
CA MET A 64 -5.10 18.78 -3.41
C MET A 64 -3.68 19.36 -3.49
N ASN A 65 -2.91 19.28 -2.42
CA ASN A 65 -1.53 19.73 -2.36
C ASN A 65 -0.52 18.58 -2.51
N GLY A 66 -1.01 17.38 -2.83
CA GLY A 66 -0.21 16.18 -2.94
C GLY A 66 0.24 15.60 -1.58
N ASN A 67 -0.33 16.06 -0.46
CA ASN A 67 0.07 15.60 0.86
C ASN A 67 -0.70 14.34 1.27
N TYR A 68 -0.03 13.46 1.97
CA TYR A 68 -0.64 12.31 2.64
C TYR A 68 -0.20 12.22 4.10
N THR A 69 -1.03 11.57 4.88
CA THR A 69 -0.72 11.21 6.27
C THR A 69 -1.26 9.81 6.53
N LEU A 70 -0.42 8.96 7.11
CA LEU A 70 -0.75 7.57 7.38
C LEU A 70 -0.10 7.11 8.68
N ASN A 71 -0.82 6.34 9.48
CA ASN A 71 -0.26 5.68 10.66
C ASN A 71 0.21 4.29 10.26
N VAL A 72 1.49 4.01 10.41
CA VAL A 72 2.13 2.75 9.98
C VAL A 72 2.99 2.15 11.07
N LYS A 73 3.33 0.89 10.93
CA LYS A 73 4.30 0.25 11.82
C LYS A 73 5.71 0.82 11.61
N PRO A 74 6.53 0.91 12.64
CA PRO A 74 7.92 1.33 12.50
C PRO A 74 8.65 0.47 11.46
N GLY A 75 9.32 1.11 10.50
CA GLY A 75 10.06 0.44 9.45
C GLY A 75 9.20 -0.13 8.30
N ALA A 76 7.91 0.15 8.27
CA ALA A 76 7.02 -0.24 7.18
C ALA A 76 7.49 0.32 5.82
N LYS A 77 7.08 -0.35 4.75
CA LYS A 77 7.26 0.14 3.38
C LYS A 77 5.93 0.66 2.86
N LEU A 78 5.99 1.76 2.13
CA LEU A 78 4.84 2.36 1.46
C LEU A 78 4.97 2.15 -0.04
N LYS A 79 3.92 1.62 -0.65
CA LYS A 79 3.77 1.57 -2.10
C LYS A 79 2.88 2.72 -2.54
N LEU A 80 3.44 3.56 -3.41
CA LEU A 80 2.71 4.64 -4.05
C LEU A 80 2.34 4.20 -5.46
N SER A 81 1.09 4.43 -5.84
CA SER A 81 0.60 4.14 -7.18
C SER A 81 -0.37 5.21 -7.64
N TYR A 82 -0.24 5.59 -8.90
CA TYR A 82 -1.10 6.54 -9.56
C TYR A 82 -1.25 6.18 -11.03
N ILE A 83 -2.41 6.45 -11.62
CA ILE A 83 -2.67 6.13 -13.03
C ILE A 83 -1.77 6.97 -13.93
N GLY A 84 -1.08 6.33 -14.88
CA GLY A 84 -0.13 7.00 -15.78
C GLY A 84 1.26 7.23 -15.18
N PHE A 85 1.54 6.70 -13.99
CA PHE A 85 2.83 6.84 -13.31
C PHE A 85 3.38 5.49 -12.87
N THR A 86 4.70 5.40 -12.86
CA THR A 86 5.39 4.21 -12.37
C THR A 86 5.22 4.08 -10.86
N SER A 87 4.76 2.91 -10.39
CA SER A 87 4.62 2.64 -8.96
C SER A 87 5.96 2.66 -8.25
N LYS A 88 6.04 3.33 -7.11
CA LYS A 88 7.25 3.46 -6.30
C LYS A 88 7.05 2.89 -4.91
N THR A 89 8.03 2.15 -4.42
CA THR A 89 8.02 1.65 -3.04
C THR A 89 9.12 2.34 -2.25
N ILE A 90 8.76 2.95 -1.14
CA ILE A 90 9.66 3.67 -0.26
C ILE A 90 9.58 3.13 1.16
N LYS A 91 10.58 3.40 1.98
CA LYS A 91 10.52 3.17 3.42
C LYS A 91 9.73 4.30 4.08
N ALA A 92 8.83 3.95 4.99
CA ALA A 92 8.06 4.93 5.74
C ALA A 92 9.00 5.82 6.58
N SER A 93 8.94 7.12 6.37
CA SER A 93 9.70 8.13 7.09
C SER A 93 8.79 9.26 7.53
N GLY A 94 9.17 9.99 8.56
CA GLY A 94 8.31 10.98 9.21
C GLY A 94 7.81 12.10 8.30
N ASN A 95 8.65 12.59 7.39
CA ASN A 95 8.28 13.56 6.36
C ASN A 95 9.10 13.31 5.11
N SER A 96 8.43 12.94 4.02
CA SER A 96 9.09 12.55 2.77
C SER A 96 8.54 13.36 1.60
N GLN A 97 9.44 13.90 0.78
CA GLN A 97 9.09 14.37 -0.56
C GLN A 97 9.35 13.23 -1.56
N ILE A 98 8.34 12.90 -2.33
CA ILE A 98 8.38 11.77 -3.25
C ILE A 98 8.05 12.29 -4.64
N VAL A 99 8.92 11.96 -5.59
CA VAL A 99 8.67 12.23 -7.00
C VAL A 99 8.28 10.91 -7.66
N LEU A 100 7.16 10.90 -8.37
CA LEU A 100 6.73 9.82 -9.25
C LEU A 100 7.08 10.18 -10.69
N ASP A 101 7.61 9.19 -11.38
CA ASP A 101 7.96 9.29 -12.80
C ASP A 101 6.77 8.84 -13.65
N GLU A 102 6.48 9.54 -14.73
CA GLU A 102 5.45 9.15 -15.68
C GLU A 102 5.78 7.79 -16.32
N ASP A 103 4.79 6.95 -16.43
CA ASP A 103 4.91 5.66 -17.11
C ASP A 103 4.69 5.84 -18.60
N ASN A 104 5.75 6.15 -19.32
CA ASN A 104 5.73 6.29 -20.77
C ASN A 104 5.53 4.94 -21.49
N THR A 105 5.64 3.82 -20.78
CA THR A 105 5.42 2.49 -21.35
C THR A 105 3.94 2.19 -21.54
N ALA A 106 3.07 2.77 -20.72
CA ALA A 106 1.62 2.58 -20.84
C ALA A 106 1.03 3.13 -22.13
N LEU A 107 1.71 4.05 -22.79
CA LEU A 107 1.27 4.60 -24.09
C LEU A 107 1.74 3.77 -25.28
N ASN A 108 2.70 2.86 -25.11
CA ASN A 108 3.18 1.97 -26.16
C ASN A 108 2.56 0.58 -26.14
N GLU A 109 1.88 0.24 -25.07
CA GLU A 109 1.03 -0.92 -25.04
C GLU A 109 -0.41 -0.51 -25.38
N VAL A 110 -0.61 -0.17 -26.63
CA VAL A 110 -1.83 -0.63 -27.28
C VAL A 110 -1.67 -2.13 -27.34
N VAL A 111 -1.89 -2.78 -26.23
CA VAL A 111 -2.11 -4.22 -26.23
C VAL A 111 -3.40 -4.35 -27.00
N VAL A 112 -3.26 -4.61 -28.27
CA VAL A 112 -4.24 -5.40 -28.97
C VAL A 112 -4.26 -6.69 -28.20
N VAL A 113 -5.12 -6.76 -27.21
CA VAL A 113 -5.44 -7.99 -26.54
C VAL A 113 -5.93 -8.87 -27.67
N GLY A 114 -5.06 -9.71 -28.17
CA GLY A 114 -5.44 -10.74 -29.09
C GLY A 114 -6.46 -11.58 -28.34
N TYR A 115 -7.71 -11.26 -28.55
CA TYR A 115 -8.77 -12.17 -28.25
C TYR A 115 -8.50 -13.41 -29.06
N GLY A 116 -7.95 -14.39 -28.37
CA GLY A 116 -7.71 -15.68 -28.91
C GLY A 116 -7.11 -15.62 -30.30
N THR A 117 -6.00 -16.19 -30.51
CA THR A 117 -5.60 -16.53 -31.84
C THR A 117 -6.80 -17.18 -32.51
N MET A 118 -7.61 -16.39 -33.21
CA MET A 118 -8.46 -16.95 -34.22
C MET A 118 -7.49 -17.51 -35.26
N ARG A 119 -7.23 -18.78 -35.17
CA ARG A 119 -6.76 -19.50 -36.33
C ARG A 119 -7.91 -19.41 -37.31
N LEU A 120 -7.81 -18.47 -38.22
CA LEU A 120 -8.55 -18.50 -39.44
C LEU A 120 -8.10 -19.79 -40.13
N ASN A 121 -8.83 -20.85 -39.90
CA ASN A 121 -8.81 -21.96 -40.84
C ASN A 121 -9.33 -21.38 -42.12
N ASP A 122 -8.52 -21.48 -43.16
CA ASP A 122 -8.77 -20.92 -44.50
C ASP A 122 -10.09 -21.37 -45.13
N ASP A 123 -10.85 -22.22 -44.47
CA ASP A 123 -12.00 -22.90 -45.03
C ASP A 123 -13.36 -22.35 -44.65
N LYS A 124 -13.40 -21.32 -43.82
CA LYS A 124 -14.68 -20.78 -43.36
C LYS A 124 -14.73 -19.27 -43.38
N TRP A 125 -14.83 -18.77 -44.56
CA TRP A 125 -15.33 -17.42 -44.80
C TRP A 125 -16.80 -17.36 -44.40
N GLY A 126 -17.14 -16.64 -43.35
CA GLY A 126 -18.50 -16.26 -43.12
C GLY A 126 -19.10 -16.56 -41.77
N VAL A 127 -18.39 -17.10 -40.83
CA VAL A 127 -18.88 -17.11 -39.45
C VAL A 127 -18.24 -15.94 -38.74
N VAL A 128 -18.73 -14.78 -39.04
CA VAL A 128 -18.54 -13.61 -38.20
C VAL A 128 -19.50 -13.81 -37.07
N ASP A 129 -19.00 -14.39 -36.01
CA ASP A 129 -19.75 -14.47 -34.78
C ASP A 129 -20.17 -13.06 -34.35
N SER A 130 -21.33 -12.93 -33.80
CA SER A 130 -21.95 -11.67 -33.41
C SER A 130 -21.14 -10.84 -32.41
N ALA A 131 -20.02 -11.34 -31.94
CA ALA A 131 -19.07 -10.65 -31.11
C ALA A 131 -18.04 -9.81 -31.85
N THR A 132 -17.96 -9.92 -33.17
CA THR A 132 -16.94 -9.25 -33.98
C THR A 132 -17.19 -7.79 -34.35
N PRO A 133 -18.39 -7.21 -34.25
CA PRO A 133 -18.53 -5.78 -34.53
C PRO A 133 -17.75 -4.88 -33.57
N PHE A 134 -17.34 -5.40 -32.46
CA PHE A 134 -16.54 -4.64 -31.50
C PHE A 134 -15.11 -4.34 -31.98
N PHE A 135 -14.58 -5.14 -32.87
CA PHE A 135 -13.23 -4.97 -33.39
C PHE A 135 -13.08 -3.87 -34.42
N LEU A 136 -14.16 -3.50 -35.08
CA LEU A 136 -14.12 -2.50 -36.13
C LEU A 136 -14.12 -1.06 -35.56
N ILE A 137 -14.38 -0.91 -34.29
CA ILE A 137 -14.47 0.38 -33.62
C ILE A 137 -13.14 0.83 -33.03
N VAL A 138 -12.18 -0.09 -32.89
CA VAL A 138 -10.86 0.17 -32.29
C VAL A 138 -9.79 0.27 -33.39
N ARG A 139 -10.07 1.01 -34.38
CA ARG A 139 -9.04 1.44 -35.35
C ARG A 139 -8.43 2.76 -34.96
#